data_3fedb1de611489995bc9a6f3c0b1bcd3
#
_entry.id   3fedb1de611489995bc9a6f3c0b1bcd3
#
_cell.length_a   1.000
_cell.length_b   1.000
_cell.length_c   1.000
_cell.angle_alpha   90.00
_cell.angle_beta   90.00
_cell.angle_gamma   90.00
#
_symmetry.space_group_name_H-M   'P 1'
#
loop_
_entity.id
_entity.type
_entity.pdbx_description
1 polymer ?
#
loop_
_entity_poly.entity_id
_entity_poly.type
_entity_poly.pdbx_seq_one_letter_code
_entity_poly.pdbx_strand_id
1 'polypeptide(L)'
;MTGLEKMVNQILEEANASADSKKAVAAAEADRIKATAEAEAEEKAAEIAQKSAADCAGYQERVKSSADLKRRTALLAAKQELISETIQKAYETFCNKDDAEYFEILKKMVEKFAAPQKGEISLNAQDLAKLPTGFETEVNEIAKKKGGALTLAKTPANVEKGFILSYGGIEENCSFKAMFDAKKDDCQDLVQKILFS
;
A
#
# COMPACT_ATOMS: atom_id res chain seq x y z
N MET A 1 70.48 59.55 54.69
CA MET A 1 69.04 59.62 54.52
C MET A 1 68.43 60.29 55.70
N THR A 2 67.79 61.38 55.46
CA THR A 2 67.04 62.15 56.47
C THR A 2 65.84 61.31 56.96
N GLY A 3 65.31 61.59 58.16
CA GLY A 3 64.16 60.87 58.68
C GLY A 3 62.92 61.00 57.78
N LEU A 4 62.74 62.08 57.03
CA LEU A 4 61.69 62.29 56.07
C LEU A 4 61.81 61.42 54.83
N GLU A 5 63.00 61.20 54.30
CA GLU A 5 63.22 60.30 53.14
C GLU A 5 62.87 58.85 53.49
N LYS A 6 63.15 58.39 54.70
CA LYS A 6 62.77 57.05 55.17
C LYS A 6 61.26 56.92 55.25
N MET A 7 60.50 57.91 55.74
CA MET A 7 59.06 57.87 55.78
C MET A 7 58.46 57.87 54.41
N VAL A 8 58.93 58.71 53.48
CA VAL A 8 58.46 58.73 52.10
C VAL A 8 58.71 57.38 51.40
N ASN A 9 59.87 56.81 51.54
CA ASN A 9 60.15 55.49 50.96
C ASN A 9 59.27 54.38 51.54
N GLN A 10 58.98 54.40 52.83
CA GLN A 10 58.08 53.44 53.45
C GLN A 10 56.66 53.55 52.95
N ILE A 11 56.12 54.78 52.81
CA ILE A 11 54.77 55.02 52.23
C ILE A 11 54.74 54.48 50.78
N LEU A 12 55.78 54.75 50.00
CA LEU A 12 55.85 54.28 48.60
C LEU A 12 55.94 52.75 48.54
N GLU A 13 56.71 52.12 49.39
CA GLU A 13 56.83 50.64 49.46
C GLU A 13 55.45 50.01 49.87
N GLU A 14 54.77 50.54 50.86
CA GLU A 14 53.46 50.07 51.28
C GLU A 14 52.43 50.28 50.19
N ALA A 15 52.44 51.42 49.50
CA ALA A 15 51.57 51.70 48.38
C ALA A 15 51.79 50.75 47.19
N ASN A 16 53.06 50.50 46.88
CA ASN A 16 53.39 49.54 45.81
C ASN A 16 53.03 48.08 46.19
N ALA A 17 53.30 47.65 47.41
CA ALA A 17 52.91 46.34 47.90
C ALA A 17 51.37 46.16 47.87
N SER A 18 50.61 47.20 48.26
CA SER A 18 49.17 47.19 48.17
C SER A 18 48.66 47.12 46.71
N ALA A 19 49.33 47.88 45.81
CA ALA A 19 48.97 47.85 44.38
C ALA A 19 49.27 46.46 43.74
N ASP A 20 50.43 45.88 44.08
CA ASP A 20 50.80 44.55 43.54
C ASP A 20 49.89 43.44 44.11
N SER A 21 49.51 43.52 45.39
CA SER A 21 48.55 42.62 46.00
C SER A 21 47.18 42.69 45.28
N LYS A 22 46.68 43.88 45.00
CA LYS A 22 45.41 44.08 44.27
C LYS A 22 45.50 43.55 42.84
N LYS A 23 46.61 43.76 42.14
CA LYS A 23 46.84 43.23 40.80
C LYS A 23 46.87 41.68 40.83
N ALA A 24 47.54 41.08 41.80
CA ALA A 24 47.60 39.63 41.94
C ALA A 24 46.21 39.02 42.19
N VAL A 25 45.42 39.65 43.08
CA VAL A 25 44.05 39.23 43.33
C VAL A 25 43.18 39.34 42.05
N ALA A 26 43.29 40.46 41.33
CA ALA A 26 42.51 40.67 40.10
C ALA A 26 42.95 39.69 39.00
N ALA A 27 44.23 39.35 38.88
CA ALA A 27 44.73 38.37 37.94
C ALA A 27 44.18 36.96 38.30
N ALA A 28 44.24 36.58 39.54
CA ALA A 28 43.73 35.28 40.01
C ALA A 28 42.22 35.13 39.77
N GLU A 29 41.45 36.21 40.00
CA GLU A 29 40.00 36.23 39.73
C GLU A 29 39.69 36.18 38.23
N ALA A 30 40.48 36.87 37.38
CA ALA A 30 40.35 36.77 35.93
C ALA A 30 40.65 35.36 35.42
N ASP A 31 41.67 34.69 35.95
CA ASP A 31 42.00 33.31 35.59
C ASP A 31 40.91 32.35 36.06
N ARG A 32 40.33 32.56 37.23
CA ARG A 32 39.20 31.78 37.73
C ARG A 32 37.98 31.91 36.84
N ILE A 33 37.64 33.13 36.42
CA ILE A 33 36.51 33.40 35.53
C ILE A 33 36.74 32.71 34.17
N LYS A 34 37.92 32.80 33.60
CA LYS A 34 38.29 32.12 32.34
C LYS A 34 38.14 30.61 32.46
N ALA A 35 38.74 30.01 33.49
CA ALA A 35 38.68 28.58 33.70
C ALA A 35 37.24 28.05 33.86
N THR A 36 36.42 28.82 34.59
CA THR A 36 34.97 28.47 34.74
C THR A 36 34.23 28.55 33.40
N ALA A 37 34.45 29.62 32.62
CA ALA A 37 33.82 29.80 31.32
C ALA A 37 34.28 28.72 30.29
N GLU A 38 35.55 28.35 30.31
CA GLU A 38 36.09 27.26 29.49
C GLU A 38 35.43 25.91 29.84
N ALA A 39 35.33 25.58 31.13
CA ALA A 39 34.69 24.36 31.59
C ALA A 39 33.20 24.29 31.21
N GLU A 40 32.45 25.40 31.40
CA GLU A 40 31.08 25.48 30.96
C GLU A 40 30.90 25.38 29.44
N ALA A 41 31.83 25.93 28.67
CA ALA A 41 31.81 25.83 27.21
C ALA A 41 32.10 24.40 26.73
N GLU A 42 33.06 23.70 27.36
CA GLU A 42 33.35 22.30 27.06
C GLU A 42 32.16 21.38 27.40
N GLU A 43 31.52 21.58 28.56
CA GLU A 43 30.32 20.82 28.94
C GLU A 43 29.19 21.01 27.91
N LYS A 44 28.88 22.24 27.53
CA LYS A 44 27.84 22.55 26.53
C LYS A 44 28.20 22.00 25.16
N ALA A 45 29.46 22.06 24.77
CA ALA A 45 29.93 21.48 23.50
C ALA A 45 29.75 19.95 23.48
N ALA A 46 30.03 19.29 24.60
CA ALA A 46 29.83 17.85 24.75
C ALA A 46 28.34 17.47 24.69
N GLU A 47 27.51 18.22 25.39
CA GLU A 47 26.01 18.00 25.32
C GLU A 47 25.47 18.16 23.90
N ILE A 48 25.88 19.21 23.18
CA ILE A 48 25.48 19.45 21.80
C ILE A 48 25.95 18.31 20.89
N ALA A 49 27.20 17.89 21.04
CA ALA A 49 27.75 16.79 20.25
C ALA A 49 27.00 15.47 20.51
N GLN A 50 26.70 15.15 21.76
CA GLN A 50 25.92 13.96 22.12
C GLN A 50 24.51 13.99 21.55
N LYS A 51 23.82 15.12 21.68
CA LYS A 51 22.47 15.31 21.12
C LYS A 51 22.48 15.22 19.59
N SER A 52 23.43 15.85 18.94
CA SER A 52 23.59 15.79 17.48
C SER A 52 23.84 14.35 17.00
N ALA A 53 24.67 13.59 17.69
CA ALA A 53 24.92 12.19 17.37
C ALA A 53 23.65 11.34 17.51
N ALA A 54 22.88 11.53 18.58
CA ALA A 54 21.62 10.83 18.81
C ALA A 54 20.56 11.19 17.74
N ASP A 55 20.45 12.47 17.40
CA ASP A 55 19.52 12.97 16.39
C ASP A 55 19.89 12.42 14.99
N CYS A 56 21.17 12.40 14.65
CA CYS A 56 21.67 11.82 13.40
C CYS A 56 21.37 10.30 13.32
N ALA A 57 21.62 9.56 14.39
CA ALA A 57 21.33 8.13 14.45
C ALA A 57 19.82 7.87 14.28
N GLY A 58 18.99 8.62 15.00
CA GLY A 58 17.54 8.53 14.88
C GLY A 58 17.01 8.91 13.49
N TYR A 59 17.62 9.90 12.84
CA TYR A 59 17.29 10.25 11.46
C TYR A 59 17.64 9.14 10.47
N GLN A 60 18.84 8.57 10.57
CA GLN A 60 19.27 7.46 9.71
C GLN A 60 18.34 6.26 9.83
N GLU A 61 17.92 5.90 11.04
CA GLU A 61 16.99 4.78 11.26
C GLU A 61 15.60 5.06 10.65
N ARG A 62 15.09 6.28 10.79
CA ARG A 62 13.83 6.68 10.14
C ARG A 62 13.91 6.64 8.61
N VAL A 63 15.00 7.11 8.02
CA VAL A 63 15.22 7.06 6.57
C VAL A 63 15.27 5.63 6.07
N LYS A 64 16.02 4.75 6.75
CA LYS A 64 16.12 3.33 6.42
C LYS A 64 14.75 2.65 6.48
N SER A 65 14.03 2.82 7.59
CA SER A 65 12.69 2.27 7.77
C SER A 65 11.71 2.76 6.69
N SER A 66 11.74 4.07 6.37
CA SER A 66 10.90 4.64 5.31
C SER A 66 11.25 4.09 3.92
N ALA A 67 12.54 3.93 3.62
CA ALA A 67 12.99 3.35 2.35
C ALA A 67 12.55 1.88 2.21
N ASP A 68 12.68 1.09 3.28
CA ASP A 68 12.23 -0.30 3.30
C ASP A 68 10.72 -0.41 3.14
N LEU A 69 9.94 0.46 3.79
CA LEU A 69 8.50 0.51 3.60
C LEU A 69 8.12 0.83 2.16
N LYS A 70 8.73 1.87 1.57
CA LYS A 70 8.49 2.25 0.17
C LYS A 70 8.81 1.11 -0.79
N ARG A 71 9.92 0.41 -0.58
CA ARG A 71 10.31 -0.74 -1.40
C ARG A 71 9.29 -1.87 -1.32
N ARG A 72 8.83 -2.23 -0.10
CA ARG A 72 7.82 -3.27 0.10
C ARG A 72 6.49 -2.90 -0.55
N THR A 73 6.05 -1.65 -0.38
CA THR A 73 4.80 -1.16 -0.99
C THR A 73 4.88 -1.17 -2.51
N ALA A 74 5.98 -0.72 -3.10
CA ALA A 74 6.16 -0.75 -4.55
C ALA A 74 6.18 -2.19 -5.11
N LEU A 75 6.85 -3.11 -4.42
CA LEU A 75 6.88 -4.52 -4.80
C LEU A 75 5.47 -5.15 -4.72
N LEU A 76 4.72 -4.85 -3.66
CA LEU A 76 3.35 -5.35 -3.50
C LEU A 76 2.44 -4.79 -4.59
N ALA A 77 2.52 -3.50 -4.90
CA ALA A 77 1.75 -2.88 -5.96
C ALA A 77 2.04 -3.53 -7.33
N ALA A 78 3.32 -3.73 -7.67
CA ALA A 78 3.70 -4.41 -8.91
C ALA A 78 3.18 -5.87 -8.99
N LYS A 79 3.21 -6.59 -7.88
CA LYS A 79 2.63 -7.94 -7.81
C LYS A 79 1.12 -7.93 -8.05
N GLN A 80 0.40 -7.00 -7.42
CA GLN A 80 -1.05 -6.87 -7.60
C GLN A 80 -1.43 -6.48 -9.02
N GLU A 81 -0.65 -5.60 -9.65
CA GLU A 81 -0.82 -5.23 -11.05
C GLU A 81 -0.66 -6.45 -11.98
N LEU A 82 0.41 -7.23 -11.83
CA LEU A 82 0.64 -8.46 -12.61
C LEU A 82 -0.49 -9.48 -12.42
N ILE A 83 -0.97 -9.67 -11.20
CA ILE A 83 -2.10 -10.57 -10.92
C ILE A 83 -3.35 -10.07 -11.65
N SER A 84 -3.66 -8.78 -11.54
CA SER A 84 -4.84 -8.18 -12.19
C SER A 84 -4.77 -8.29 -13.70
N GLU A 85 -3.63 -7.96 -14.30
CA GLU A 85 -3.42 -8.13 -15.75
C GLU A 85 -3.56 -9.58 -16.21
N THR A 86 -3.03 -10.52 -15.44
CA THR A 86 -3.13 -11.96 -15.77
C THR A 86 -4.57 -12.43 -15.76
N ILE A 87 -5.35 -12.03 -14.75
CA ILE A 87 -6.77 -12.36 -14.66
C ILE A 87 -7.55 -11.70 -15.80
N GLN A 88 -7.24 -10.44 -16.12
CA GLN A 88 -7.89 -9.73 -17.21
C GLN A 88 -7.62 -10.41 -18.57
N LYS A 89 -6.38 -10.80 -18.84
CA LYS A 89 -6.03 -11.55 -20.06
C LYS A 89 -6.71 -12.92 -20.12
N ALA A 90 -6.84 -13.60 -19.00
CA ALA A 90 -7.57 -14.86 -18.93
C ALA A 90 -9.07 -14.64 -19.25
N TYR A 91 -9.68 -13.60 -18.69
CA TYR A 91 -11.06 -13.23 -18.99
C TYR A 91 -11.25 -12.92 -20.48
N GLU A 92 -10.39 -12.08 -21.06
CA GLU A 92 -10.45 -11.74 -22.49
C GLU A 92 -10.30 -12.97 -23.40
N THR A 93 -9.35 -13.86 -23.07
CA THR A 93 -9.16 -15.13 -23.79
C THR A 93 -10.40 -16.01 -23.72
N PHE A 94 -11.07 -16.03 -22.55
CA PHE A 94 -12.30 -16.79 -22.35
C PHE A 94 -13.47 -16.19 -23.13
N CYS A 95 -13.60 -14.86 -23.16
CA CYS A 95 -14.64 -14.15 -23.91
C CYS A 95 -14.46 -14.22 -25.43
N ASN A 96 -13.22 -14.36 -25.93
CA ASN A 96 -12.88 -14.36 -27.35
C ASN A 96 -12.82 -15.77 -27.97
N LYS A 97 -13.38 -16.79 -27.30
CA LYS A 97 -13.54 -18.14 -27.87
C LYS A 97 -14.44 -18.10 -29.11
N ASP A 98 -14.22 -19.06 -29.99
CA ASP A 98 -15.10 -19.20 -31.19
C ASP A 98 -16.54 -19.48 -30.80
N ASP A 99 -17.47 -19.15 -31.71
CA ASP A 99 -18.92 -19.24 -31.43
C ASP A 99 -19.33 -20.68 -31.02
N ALA A 100 -18.71 -21.72 -31.58
CA ALA A 100 -19.04 -23.10 -31.25
C ALA A 100 -18.63 -23.47 -29.81
N GLU A 101 -17.38 -23.18 -29.42
CA GLU A 101 -16.90 -23.38 -28.04
C GLU A 101 -17.69 -22.51 -27.06
N TYR A 102 -18.03 -21.29 -27.45
CA TYR A 102 -18.79 -20.37 -26.59
C TYR A 102 -20.18 -20.94 -26.25
N PHE A 103 -20.96 -21.40 -27.23
CA PHE A 103 -22.29 -21.95 -26.99
C PHE A 103 -22.23 -23.29 -26.22
N GLU A 104 -21.18 -24.11 -26.39
CA GLU A 104 -20.95 -25.28 -25.54
C GLU A 104 -20.70 -24.89 -24.07
N ILE A 105 -19.94 -23.82 -23.83
CA ILE A 105 -19.74 -23.29 -22.49
C ILE A 105 -21.08 -22.83 -21.89
N LEU A 106 -21.89 -22.08 -22.65
CA LEU A 106 -23.21 -21.67 -22.17
C LEU A 106 -24.09 -22.86 -21.76
N LYS A 107 -24.11 -23.94 -22.53
CA LYS A 107 -24.85 -25.17 -22.19
C LYS A 107 -24.38 -25.78 -20.88
N LYS A 108 -23.08 -25.88 -20.66
CA LYS A 108 -22.50 -26.36 -19.39
C LYS A 108 -22.86 -25.44 -18.22
N MET A 109 -22.90 -24.12 -18.47
CA MET A 109 -23.33 -23.18 -17.45
C MET A 109 -24.81 -23.33 -17.12
N VAL A 110 -25.69 -23.51 -18.11
CA VAL A 110 -27.07 -23.82 -17.88
C VAL A 110 -27.23 -25.11 -17.08
N GLU A 111 -26.46 -26.15 -17.41
CA GLU A 111 -26.45 -27.41 -16.63
C GLU A 111 -26.11 -27.14 -15.16
N LYS A 112 -25.21 -26.20 -14.85
CA LYS A 112 -24.83 -25.87 -13.49
C LYS A 112 -25.87 -25.02 -12.76
N PHE A 113 -26.39 -23.98 -13.41
CA PHE A 113 -27.18 -22.91 -12.78
C PHE A 113 -28.69 -23.06 -12.96
N ALA A 114 -29.18 -23.89 -13.88
CA ALA A 114 -30.62 -24.05 -14.05
C ALA A 114 -31.30 -24.60 -12.77
N ALA A 115 -32.37 -23.89 -12.37
CA ALA A 115 -33.21 -24.30 -11.23
C ALA A 115 -34.32 -25.26 -11.65
N PRO A 116 -34.85 -26.07 -10.71
CA PRO A 116 -35.94 -27.03 -10.98
C PRO A 116 -37.30 -26.34 -11.07
N GLN A 117 -37.42 -25.31 -11.91
CA GLN A 117 -38.66 -24.52 -12.11
C GLN A 117 -38.73 -23.97 -13.53
N LYS A 118 -39.89 -23.45 -13.92
CA LYS A 118 -40.08 -22.82 -15.23
C LYS A 118 -39.44 -21.42 -15.21
N GLY A 119 -38.66 -21.12 -16.24
CA GLY A 119 -38.00 -19.82 -16.37
C GLY A 119 -37.66 -19.48 -17.81
N GLU A 120 -36.99 -18.36 -17.98
CA GLU A 120 -36.51 -17.85 -19.26
C GLU A 120 -34.98 -17.65 -19.21
N ILE A 121 -34.31 -17.93 -20.33
CA ILE A 121 -32.94 -17.59 -20.56
C ILE A 121 -32.83 -16.42 -21.50
N SER A 122 -32.18 -15.35 -21.10
CA SER A 122 -31.97 -14.14 -21.88
C SER A 122 -30.51 -13.98 -22.24
N LEU A 123 -30.21 -13.85 -23.52
CA LEU A 123 -28.90 -13.61 -24.11
C LEU A 123 -28.77 -12.18 -24.59
N ASN A 124 -27.55 -11.70 -24.86
CA ASN A 124 -27.41 -10.39 -25.52
C ASN A 124 -27.82 -10.43 -26.99
N ALA A 125 -27.97 -9.26 -27.62
CA ALA A 125 -28.48 -9.13 -29.01
C ALA A 125 -27.52 -9.79 -30.03
N GLN A 126 -26.23 -9.77 -29.80
CA GLN A 126 -25.24 -10.36 -30.70
C GLN A 126 -25.28 -11.88 -30.65
N ASP A 127 -25.41 -12.46 -29.48
CA ASP A 127 -25.45 -13.90 -29.28
C ASP A 127 -26.79 -14.47 -29.78
N LEU A 128 -27.90 -13.71 -29.63
CA LEU A 128 -29.19 -14.08 -30.20
C LEU A 128 -29.12 -14.16 -31.75
N ALA A 129 -28.37 -13.26 -32.39
CA ALA A 129 -28.21 -13.27 -33.85
C ALA A 129 -27.33 -14.45 -34.38
N LYS A 130 -26.50 -15.02 -33.54
CA LYS A 130 -25.55 -16.10 -33.85
C LYS A 130 -25.99 -17.47 -33.31
N LEU A 131 -27.19 -17.59 -32.79
CA LEU A 131 -27.67 -18.79 -32.12
C LEU A 131 -27.56 -20.03 -33.01
N PRO A 132 -26.92 -21.12 -32.57
CA PRO A 132 -26.93 -22.39 -33.29
C PRO A 132 -28.33 -22.99 -33.39
N THR A 133 -28.61 -23.61 -34.53
CA THR A 133 -29.89 -24.33 -34.71
C THR A 133 -30.03 -25.40 -33.62
N GLY A 134 -31.16 -25.37 -32.91
CA GLY A 134 -31.44 -26.32 -31.83
C GLY A 134 -30.99 -25.94 -30.44
N PHE A 135 -30.25 -24.82 -30.25
CA PHE A 135 -29.78 -24.39 -28.94
C PHE A 135 -30.89 -24.27 -27.88
N GLU A 136 -32.05 -23.67 -28.23
CA GLU A 136 -33.18 -23.56 -27.30
C GLU A 136 -33.68 -24.92 -26.85
N THR A 137 -33.78 -25.87 -27.79
CA THR A 137 -34.21 -27.24 -27.50
C THR A 137 -33.25 -27.92 -26.52
N GLU A 138 -31.95 -27.81 -26.78
CA GLU A 138 -30.91 -28.41 -25.94
C GLU A 138 -30.90 -27.81 -24.53
N VAL A 139 -31.00 -26.46 -24.41
CA VAL A 139 -31.08 -25.78 -23.13
C VAL A 139 -32.32 -26.18 -22.33
N ASN A 140 -33.45 -26.33 -23.01
CA ASN A 140 -34.70 -26.80 -22.37
C ASN A 140 -34.59 -28.28 -21.93
N GLU A 141 -33.95 -29.14 -22.72
CA GLU A 141 -33.65 -30.51 -22.30
C GLU A 141 -32.77 -30.60 -21.07
N ILE A 142 -31.73 -29.75 -21.01
CA ILE A 142 -30.88 -29.64 -19.83
C ILE A 142 -31.68 -29.23 -18.59
N ALA A 143 -32.54 -28.22 -18.73
CA ALA A 143 -33.43 -27.78 -17.65
C ALA A 143 -34.41 -28.86 -17.21
N LYS A 144 -34.98 -29.62 -18.17
CA LYS A 144 -35.92 -30.75 -17.88
C LYS A 144 -35.24 -31.85 -17.06
N LYS A 145 -33.94 -32.16 -17.30
CA LYS A 145 -33.19 -33.13 -16.49
C LYS A 145 -33.09 -32.74 -15.01
N LYS A 146 -33.23 -31.43 -14.72
CA LYS A 146 -33.27 -30.91 -13.36
C LYS A 146 -34.69 -30.69 -12.81
N GLY A 147 -35.69 -31.07 -13.56
CA GLY A 147 -37.11 -30.88 -13.17
C GLY A 147 -37.68 -29.49 -13.48
N GLY A 148 -36.96 -28.66 -14.24
CA GLY A 148 -37.35 -27.35 -14.69
C GLY A 148 -37.74 -27.28 -16.16
N ALA A 149 -37.95 -26.08 -16.70
CA ALA A 149 -38.06 -25.80 -18.12
C ALA A 149 -37.53 -24.40 -18.41
N LEU A 150 -36.80 -24.25 -19.48
CA LEU A 150 -36.29 -22.94 -19.93
C LEU A 150 -36.73 -22.64 -21.34
N THR A 151 -37.22 -21.42 -21.54
CA THR A 151 -37.58 -20.88 -22.85
C THR A 151 -36.64 -19.71 -23.17
N LEU A 152 -36.37 -19.49 -24.45
CA LEU A 152 -35.53 -18.37 -24.87
C LEU A 152 -36.35 -17.07 -24.82
N ALA A 153 -35.82 -16.07 -24.09
CA ALA A 153 -36.44 -14.74 -24.05
C ALA A 153 -36.22 -14.02 -25.39
N LYS A 154 -37.25 -13.35 -25.87
CA LYS A 154 -37.22 -12.53 -27.09
C LYS A 154 -36.50 -11.19 -26.88
N THR A 155 -36.49 -10.71 -25.64
CA THR A 155 -35.84 -9.45 -25.27
C THR A 155 -34.40 -9.70 -24.93
N PRO A 156 -33.44 -8.98 -25.60
CA PRO A 156 -32.03 -9.13 -25.29
C PRO A 156 -31.69 -8.68 -23.87
N ALA A 157 -30.84 -9.43 -23.18
CA ALA A 157 -30.28 -9.02 -21.92
C ALA A 157 -29.12 -8.02 -22.11
N ASN A 158 -28.96 -7.12 -21.17
CA ASN A 158 -27.81 -6.19 -21.13
C ASN A 158 -26.60 -6.84 -20.47
N VAL A 159 -26.05 -7.86 -21.13
CA VAL A 159 -24.81 -8.56 -20.72
C VAL A 159 -23.86 -8.60 -21.91
N GLU A 160 -22.56 -8.53 -21.65
CA GLU A 160 -21.53 -8.59 -22.70
C GLU A 160 -21.36 -10.01 -23.23
N LYS A 161 -21.22 -11.00 -22.35
CA LYS A 161 -21.12 -12.42 -22.63
C LYS A 161 -21.79 -13.24 -21.52
N GLY A 162 -22.38 -14.37 -21.87
CA GLY A 162 -23.16 -15.19 -20.95
C GLY A 162 -24.66 -14.94 -21.08
N PHE A 163 -25.42 -15.17 -20.02
CA PHE A 163 -26.88 -15.08 -20.02
C PHE A 163 -27.43 -14.68 -18.64
N ILE A 164 -28.72 -14.34 -18.62
CA ILE A 164 -29.51 -14.17 -17.40
C ILE A 164 -30.60 -15.24 -17.38
N LEU A 165 -30.78 -15.89 -16.22
CA LEU A 165 -31.91 -16.79 -15.96
C LEU A 165 -32.97 -16.04 -15.16
N SER A 166 -34.20 -16.05 -15.62
CA SER A 166 -35.33 -15.40 -14.93
C SER A 166 -36.36 -16.44 -14.50
N TYR A 167 -36.71 -16.44 -13.22
CA TYR A 167 -37.64 -17.36 -12.60
C TYR A 167 -38.65 -16.59 -11.76
N GLY A 168 -39.83 -16.32 -12.35
CA GLY A 168 -40.94 -15.73 -11.59
C GLY A 168 -40.61 -14.39 -10.89
N GLY A 169 -39.77 -13.55 -11.50
CA GLY A 169 -39.36 -12.25 -10.95
C GLY A 169 -38.00 -12.28 -10.20
N ILE A 170 -37.37 -13.43 -10.08
CA ILE A 170 -36.00 -13.56 -9.59
C ILE A 170 -35.09 -13.72 -10.80
N GLU A 171 -34.04 -12.92 -10.88
CA GLU A 171 -33.04 -13.01 -11.93
C GLU A 171 -31.71 -13.51 -11.38
N GLU A 172 -31.12 -14.50 -12.04
CA GLU A 172 -29.81 -15.01 -11.77
C GLU A 172 -28.85 -14.56 -12.90
N ASN A 173 -27.88 -13.73 -12.56
CA ASN A 173 -26.92 -13.21 -13.52
C ASN A 173 -25.79 -14.24 -13.73
N CYS A 174 -25.86 -14.97 -14.83
CA CYS A 174 -24.88 -15.93 -15.28
C CYS A 174 -23.96 -15.35 -16.38
N SER A 175 -23.72 -14.04 -16.37
CA SER A 175 -22.73 -13.44 -17.28
C SER A 175 -21.31 -13.88 -16.91
N PHE A 176 -20.42 -13.94 -17.89
CA PHE A 176 -19.01 -14.26 -17.64
C PHE A 176 -18.38 -13.31 -16.65
N LYS A 177 -18.71 -12.01 -16.75
CA LYS A 177 -18.24 -11.00 -15.81
C LYS A 177 -18.66 -11.31 -14.38
N ALA A 178 -19.95 -11.59 -14.16
CA ALA A 178 -20.46 -11.93 -12.83
C ALA A 178 -19.78 -13.18 -12.25
N MET A 179 -19.51 -14.18 -13.09
CA MET A 179 -18.81 -15.40 -12.68
C MET A 179 -17.33 -15.15 -12.33
N PHE A 180 -16.62 -14.35 -13.11
CA PHE A 180 -15.24 -13.96 -12.81
C PHE A 180 -15.17 -13.10 -11.56
N ASP A 181 -16.11 -12.16 -11.39
CA ASP A 181 -16.19 -11.32 -10.20
C ASP A 181 -16.48 -12.15 -8.94
N ALA A 182 -17.37 -13.13 -9.02
CA ALA A 182 -17.68 -14.05 -7.91
C ALA A 182 -16.50 -14.97 -7.54
N LYS A 183 -15.58 -15.23 -8.46
CA LYS A 183 -14.40 -16.05 -8.28
C LYS A 183 -13.08 -15.27 -8.24
N LYS A 184 -13.17 -13.96 -8.12
CA LYS A 184 -12.02 -13.05 -8.20
C LYS A 184 -10.94 -13.42 -7.18
N ASP A 185 -11.32 -13.65 -5.94
CA ASP A 185 -10.38 -13.96 -4.84
C ASP A 185 -9.70 -15.32 -5.09
N ASP A 186 -10.47 -16.34 -5.48
CA ASP A 186 -9.92 -17.65 -5.84
C ASP A 186 -8.92 -17.54 -7.01
N CYS A 187 -9.22 -16.71 -8.01
CA CYS A 187 -8.35 -16.46 -9.15
C CYS A 187 -7.08 -15.70 -8.74
N GLN A 188 -7.20 -14.72 -7.86
CA GLN A 188 -6.05 -13.96 -7.34
C GLN A 188 -5.09 -14.88 -6.58
N ASP A 189 -5.62 -15.73 -5.69
CA ASP A 189 -4.84 -16.67 -4.91
C ASP A 189 -4.11 -17.68 -5.80
N LEU A 190 -4.82 -18.20 -6.82
CA LEU A 190 -4.23 -19.14 -7.77
C LEU A 190 -3.09 -18.49 -8.58
N VAL A 191 -3.32 -17.31 -9.13
CA VAL A 191 -2.31 -16.57 -9.91
C VAL A 191 -1.12 -16.18 -9.03
N GLN A 192 -1.38 -15.72 -7.80
CA GLN A 192 -0.33 -15.41 -6.83
C GLN A 192 0.55 -16.64 -6.56
N LYS A 193 -0.07 -17.80 -6.35
CA LYS A 193 0.62 -19.04 -6.10
C LYS A 193 1.47 -19.51 -7.31
N ILE A 194 0.98 -19.30 -8.52
CA ILE A 194 1.70 -19.70 -9.74
C ILE A 194 2.89 -18.77 -10.02
N LEU A 195 2.71 -17.44 -9.83
CA LEU A 195 3.71 -16.45 -10.22
C LEU A 195 4.77 -16.18 -9.15
N PHE A 196 4.44 -16.39 -7.87
CA PHE A 196 5.27 -15.89 -6.76
C PHE A 196 5.56 -16.92 -5.65
N SER A 197 5.22 -18.21 -5.85
CA SER A 197 5.58 -19.30 -4.92
C SER A 197 7.00 -19.83 -5.16
#